data_542ed545fb7c2e564138988074df00c0
#
_entry.id   542ed545fb7c2e564138988074df00c0
#
_cell.length_a   1.000
_cell.length_b   1.000
_cell.length_c   1.000
_cell.angle_alpha   90.00
_cell.angle_beta   90.00
_cell.angle_gamma   90.00
#
_symmetry.space_group_name_H-M   'P 1'
#
loop_
_entity.id
_entity.type
_entity.pdbx_description
1 polymer ?
#
loop_
_entity_poly.entity_id
_entity_poly.type
_entity_poly.pdbx_seq_one_letter_code
_entity_poly.pdbx_strand_id
1 'polypeptide(L)'
;MLELIKFIVEQFAEKPESIQYLTSEDGNNVDITVLLEESDMGKVIGRQGKVAKALRTLVKTASQKEGKKYNIEIKELGEMK
;
A
#
# COMPACT_ATOMS: atom_id res chain seq x y z
N MET A 1 3.09 -2.21 10.87
CA MET A 1 2.78 -1.31 9.73
C MET A 1 2.04 -2.03 8.60
N LEU A 2 2.54 -3.16 8.16
CA LEU A 2 1.89 -3.90 7.07
C LEU A 2 0.44 -4.26 7.39
N GLU A 3 0.16 -4.65 8.60
CA GLU A 3 -1.20 -5.01 9.01
C GLU A 3 -2.18 -3.85 8.87
N LEU A 4 -1.75 -2.64 9.16
CA LEU A 4 -2.59 -1.46 9.02
C LEU A 4 -2.85 -1.15 7.56
N ILE A 5 -1.82 -1.31 6.73
CA ILE A 5 -1.96 -1.10 5.29
C ILE A 5 -2.94 -2.12 4.70
N LYS A 6 -2.81 -3.38 5.10
CA LYS A 6 -3.72 -4.43 4.65
C LYS A 6 -5.15 -4.11 5.04
N PHE A 7 -5.35 -3.69 6.29
CA PHE A 7 -6.68 -3.36 6.77
C PHE A 7 -7.33 -2.28 5.92
N ILE A 8 -6.59 -1.21 5.64
CA ILE A 8 -7.13 -0.10 4.85
C ILE A 8 -7.41 -0.52 3.42
N VAL A 9 -6.44 -1.18 2.78
CA VAL A 9 -6.59 -1.59 1.39
C VAL A 9 -7.75 -2.55 1.21
N GLU A 10 -7.88 -3.53 2.11
CA GLU A 10 -8.91 -4.55 2.00
C GLU A 10 -10.32 -4.00 2.23
N GLN A 11 -10.45 -2.83 2.86
CA GLN A 11 -11.75 -2.19 3.01
C GLN A 11 -12.32 -1.75 1.67
N PHE A 12 -11.47 -1.49 0.69
CA PHE A 12 -11.89 -0.95 -0.60
C PHE A 12 -11.80 -1.96 -1.74
N ALA A 13 -11.06 -3.04 -1.55
CA ALA A 13 -10.86 -4.02 -2.61
C ALA A 13 -12.03 -5.00 -2.68
N GLU A 14 -12.41 -5.38 -3.91
CA GLU A 14 -13.42 -6.42 -4.10
C GLU A 14 -12.83 -7.81 -3.96
N LYS A 15 -11.55 -7.95 -4.30
CA LYS A 15 -10.87 -9.24 -4.28
C LYS A 15 -9.65 -9.17 -3.38
N PRO A 16 -9.88 -9.04 -2.06
CA PRO A 16 -8.75 -8.91 -1.13
C PRO A 16 -7.83 -10.11 -1.15
N GLU A 17 -8.34 -11.29 -1.47
CA GLU A 17 -7.53 -12.49 -1.55
C GLU A 17 -6.52 -12.48 -2.69
N SER A 18 -6.72 -11.61 -3.68
CA SER A 18 -5.81 -11.49 -4.80
C SER A 18 -4.73 -10.44 -4.58
N ILE A 19 -4.81 -9.69 -3.51
CA ILE A 19 -3.85 -8.63 -3.23
C ILE A 19 -2.54 -9.24 -2.74
N GLN A 20 -1.43 -8.76 -3.28
CA GLN A 20 -0.11 -9.19 -2.84
C GLN A 20 0.62 -8.00 -2.22
N TYR A 21 1.40 -8.30 -1.21
CA TYR A 21 2.17 -7.29 -0.50
C TYR A 21 3.64 -7.67 -0.53
N LEU A 22 4.46 -6.79 -1.04
CA LEU A 22 5.90 -6.99 -1.08
C LEU A 22 6.56 -5.98 -0.17
N THR A 23 7.49 -6.44 0.64
CA THR A 23 8.24 -5.55 1.52
C THR A 23 9.72 -5.73 1.29
N SER A 24 10.45 -4.63 1.37
CA SER A 24 11.89 -4.63 1.26
C SER A 24 12.44 -3.67 2.30
N GLU A 25 13.43 -4.11 3.03
CA GLU A 25 14.02 -3.29 4.08
C GLU A 25 15.50 -3.12 3.83
N ASP A 26 15.97 -1.87 3.88
CA ASP A 26 17.38 -1.56 3.68
C ASP A 26 17.75 -0.48 4.69
N GLY A 27 18.46 -0.86 5.75
CA GLY A 27 18.77 0.04 6.83
C GLY A 27 17.48 0.53 7.49
N ASN A 28 17.29 1.83 7.50
CA ASN A 28 16.06 2.43 8.05
C ASN A 28 14.97 2.65 7.01
N ASN A 29 15.21 2.24 5.77
CA ASN A 29 14.25 2.39 4.70
C ASN A 29 13.44 1.11 4.55
N VAL A 30 12.12 1.24 4.57
CA VAL A 30 11.21 0.12 4.37
C VAL A 30 10.31 0.45 3.19
N ASP A 31 10.39 -0.35 2.14
CA ASP A 31 9.57 -0.18 0.95
C ASP A 31 8.46 -1.21 0.93
N ILE A 32 7.23 -0.75 0.80
CA ILE A 32 6.06 -1.61 0.76
C ILE A 32 5.37 -1.42 -0.57
N THR A 33 5.19 -2.51 -1.29
CA THR A 33 4.50 -2.48 -2.58
C THR A 33 3.22 -3.28 -2.46
N VAL A 34 2.11 -2.67 -2.84
CA VAL A 34 0.80 -3.33 -2.85
C VAL A 34 0.44 -3.62 -4.30
N LEU A 35 0.25 -4.90 -4.60
CA LEU A 35 -0.09 -5.34 -5.95
C LEU A 35 -1.56 -5.71 -6.01
N LEU A 36 -2.29 -5.07 -6.89
CA LEU A 36 -3.74 -5.23 -7.02
C LEU A 36 -4.11 -5.70 -8.42
N GLU A 37 -5.23 -6.40 -8.52
CA GLU A 37 -5.78 -6.70 -9.83
C GLU A 37 -6.28 -5.43 -10.48
N GLU A 38 -6.33 -5.42 -11.81
CA GLU A 38 -6.76 -4.25 -12.57
C GLU A 38 -8.11 -3.72 -12.09
N SER A 39 -9.05 -4.63 -11.83
CA SER A 39 -10.39 -4.24 -11.39
C SER A 39 -10.37 -3.51 -10.04
N ASP A 40 -9.42 -3.85 -9.17
CA ASP A 40 -9.31 -3.22 -7.86
C ASP A 40 -8.46 -1.96 -7.86
N MET A 41 -7.62 -1.78 -8.89
CA MET A 41 -6.78 -0.58 -8.95
C MET A 41 -7.61 0.69 -8.90
N GLY A 42 -8.66 0.76 -9.70
CA GLY A 42 -9.51 1.93 -9.73
C GLY A 42 -10.23 2.18 -8.42
N LYS A 43 -10.55 1.10 -7.70
CA LYS A 43 -11.27 1.21 -6.43
C LYS A 43 -10.38 1.60 -5.28
N VAL A 44 -9.19 1.00 -5.20
CA VAL A 44 -8.26 1.28 -4.11
C VAL A 44 -7.59 2.64 -4.29
N ILE A 45 -7.15 2.94 -5.51
CA ILE A 45 -6.59 4.25 -5.80
C ILE A 45 -7.70 5.29 -5.65
N GLY A 46 -8.92 4.87 -5.98
CA GLY A 46 -10.10 5.67 -5.77
C GLY A 46 -10.18 6.89 -6.67
N ARG A 47 -11.32 7.54 -6.59
CA ARG A 47 -11.48 8.81 -7.27
C ARG A 47 -10.72 9.86 -6.47
N GLN A 48 -9.88 10.62 -7.15
CA GLN A 48 -9.09 11.66 -6.52
C GLN A 48 -8.00 11.14 -5.57
N GLY A 49 -7.71 9.85 -5.65
CA GLY A 49 -6.62 9.27 -4.88
C GLY A 49 -6.78 9.29 -3.37
N LYS A 50 -8.01 9.23 -2.89
CA LYS A 50 -8.26 9.32 -1.44
C LYS A 50 -7.61 8.21 -0.65
N VAL A 51 -7.69 6.98 -1.15
CA VAL A 51 -7.10 5.84 -0.44
C VAL A 51 -5.59 5.93 -0.46
N ALA A 52 -5.02 6.25 -1.61
CA ALA A 52 -3.57 6.40 -1.71
C ALA A 52 -3.06 7.50 -0.78
N LYS A 53 -3.79 8.60 -0.71
CA LYS A 53 -3.42 9.70 0.18
C LYS A 53 -3.48 9.29 1.64
N ALA A 54 -4.51 8.54 2.01
CA ALA A 54 -4.65 8.05 3.38
C ALA A 54 -3.50 7.12 3.75
N LEU A 55 -3.11 6.24 2.82
CA LEU A 55 -2.01 5.33 3.06
C LEU A 55 -0.69 6.08 3.21
N ARG A 56 -0.47 7.09 2.40
CA ARG A 56 0.75 7.90 2.50
C ARG A 56 0.82 8.64 3.82
N THR A 57 -0.31 9.17 4.28
CA THR A 57 -0.37 9.85 5.56
C THR A 57 -0.08 8.90 6.71
N LEU A 58 -0.66 7.70 6.66
CA LEU A 58 -0.42 6.68 7.67
C LEU A 58 1.06 6.32 7.74
N VAL A 59 1.66 6.08 6.58
CA VAL A 59 3.07 5.70 6.48
C VAL A 59 3.97 6.82 7.01
N LYS A 60 3.66 8.05 6.67
CA LYS A 60 4.44 9.20 7.13
C LYS A 60 4.39 9.33 8.65
N THR A 61 3.20 9.14 9.22
CA THR A 61 3.05 9.21 10.67
C THR A 61 3.84 8.12 11.36
N ALA A 62 3.77 6.90 10.83
CA ALA A 62 4.51 5.78 11.38
C ALA A 62 6.02 6.00 11.27
N SER A 63 6.47 6.59 10.17
CA SER A 63 7.88 6.91 9.99
C SER A 63 8.38 7.82 11.08
N GLN A 64 7.61 8.83 11.43
CA GLN A 64 8.00 9.77 12.46
C GLN A 64 8.05 9.12 13.84
N LYS A 65 7.11 8.21 14.12
CA LYS A 65 7.06 7.55 15.42
C LYS A 65 8.16 6.51 15.59
N GLU A 66 8.46 5.77 14.54
CA GLU A 66 9.39 4.64 14.63
C GLU A 66 10.81 4.96 14.24
N GLY A 67 11.04 6.15 13.74
CA GLY A 67 12.38 6.52 13.28
C GLY A 67 12.81 5.78 12.03
N LYS A 68 11.87 5.19 11.31
CA LYS A 68 12.13 4.51 10.04
C LYS A 68 11.48 5.27 8.92
N LYS A 69 12.03 5.13 7.73
CA LYS A 69 11.44 5.76 6.55
C LYS A 69 10.65 4.72 5.77
N TYR A 70 9.35 4.87 5.77
CA TYR A 70 8.46 3.98 5.03
C TYR A 70 8.07 4.59 3.71
N ASN A 71 8.12 3.79 2.66
CA ASN A 71 7.66 4.17 1.34
C ASN A 71 6.60 3.19 0.90
N ILE A 72 5.52 3.68 0.32
CA ILE A 72 4.46 2.82 -0.15
C ILE A 72 4.19 3.08 -1.62
N GLU A 73 3.98 2.00 -2.37
CA GLU A 73 3.70 2.06 -3.79
C GLU A 73 2.58 1.09 -4.11
N ILE A 74 1.67 1.53 -4.98
CA ILE A 74 0.55 0.69 -5.41
C ILE A 74 0.74 0.40 -6.89
N LYS A 75 0.76 -0.88 -7.24
CA LYS A 75 0.97 -1.31 -8.62
C LYS A 75 -0.05 -2.36 -9.02
N GLU A 76 -0.25 -2.49 -10.33
CA GLU A 76 -1.09 -3.52 -10.88
C GLU A 76 -0.28 -4.82 -10.97
N LEU A 77 -0.92 -5.96 -10.68
CA LEU A 77 -0.24 -7.24 -10.72
C LEU A 77 0.43 -7.52 -12.05
N GLY A 78 -0.22 -7.11 -13.14
CA GLY A 78 0.34 -7.34 -14.48
C GLY A 78 1.62 -6.59 -14.77
N GLU A 79 1.91 -5.54 -14.03
CA GLU A 79 3.12 -4.75 -14.23
C GLU A 79 4.39 -5.40 -13.71
N MET A 80 4.24 -6.48 -12.97
CA MET A 80 5.38 -7.14 -12.33
C MET A 80 6.03 -8.22 -13.18
N LYS A 81 5.65 -8.32 -14.40
CA LYS A 81 6.25 -9.32 -15.30
C LYS A 81 7.70 -8.99 -15.64
#